data_58736b54d4efe222b478b06532722725
#
_entry.id   58736b54d4efe222b478b06532722725
#
_cell.length_a   1.000
_cell.length_b   1.000
_cell.length_c   1.000
_cell.angle_alpha   90.00
_cell.angle_beta   90.00
_cell.angle_gamma   90.00
#
_symmetry.space_group_name_H-M   'P 1'
#
loop_
_entity.id
_entity.type
_entity.pdbx_description
1 polymer ?
#
loop_
_entity_poly.entity_id
_entity_poly.type
_entity_poly.pdbx_seq_one_letter_code
_entity_poly.pdbx_strand_id
1 'polypeptide(L)'
;DLGLNKIVYSLADSLSDEEDISVYDKTEFFDKVFENNNARLGFHYTVSKDSFSRLEQVVNETVETFKSRCYFDRVSLLRFVPHGKGTTDMDLSKEELFTIKNLYLNSNDKDKIRLGTPWNILGIENTPCIIADEIMIIGFDGIAYPCDSIKYFTKLGISGNIRENSLMEMYNSEYFSNIRKFNIDNSCSACERYSICKSGCIGQKIIANYTESDNKVLTLKRCINSRDPKCMR
;
A
#
# COMPACT_ATOMS: atom_id res chain seq x y z
N ASP A 1 -19.09 -17.53 -15.49
CA ASP A 1 -17.98 -17.53 -14.53
C ASP A 1 -16.96 -16.46 -14.93
N LEU A 2 -16.81 -15.40 -14.12
CA LEU A 2 -15.89 -14.30 -14.41
C LEU A 2 -14.44 -14.60 -14.02
N GLY A 3 -14.15 -15.82 -13.53
CA GLY A 3 -12.81 -16.25 -13.11
C GLY A 3 -12.23 -15.43 -11.96
N LEU A 4 -13.07 -14.81 -11.13
CA LEU A 4 -12.62 -14.05 -9.98
C LEU A 4 -12.01 -14.99 -8.93
N ASN A 5 -10.73 -14.74 -8.60
CA ASN A 5 -10.01 -15.53 -7.59
C ASN A 5 -10.03 -14.88 -6.21
N LYS A 6 -10.28 -13.57 -6.15
CA LYS A 6 -10.25 -12.81 -4.90
C LYS A 6 -11.12 -11.57 -4.97
N ILE A 7 -11.82 -11.30 -3.88
CA ILE A 7 -12.54 -10.05 -3.61
C ILE A 7 -11.86 -9.40 -2.41
N VAL A 8 -11.66 -8.10 -2.47
CA VAL A 8 -11.11 -7.34 -1.34
C VAL A 8 -12.14 -6.30 -0.90
N TYR A 9 -12.49 -6.35 0.37
CA TYR A 9 -13.37 -5.38 1.01
C TYR A 9 -12.52 -4.37 1.78
N SER A 10 -12.75 -3.08 1.55
CA SER A 10 -12.09 -2.03 2.33
C SER A 10 -12.85 -1.81 3.63
N LEU A 11 -12.17 -1.98 4.75
CA LEU A 11 -12.62 -1.55 6.07
C LEU A 11 -12.32 -0.05 6.16
N ALA A 12 -13.12 0.76 5.45
CA ALA A 12 -12.81 2.17 5.27
C ALA A 12 -13.00 2.96 6.56
N ASP A 13 -12.22 4.04 6.64
CA ASP A 13 -12.29 5.07 7.67
C ASP A 13 -13.62 5.86 7.70
N SER A 14 -14.54 5.55 6.83
CA SER A 14 -15.87 6.14 6.76
C SER A 14 -16.82 5.67 7.88
N LEU A 15 -16.25 5.30 9.00
CA LEU A 15 -16.96 5.25 10.25
C LEU A 15 -17.04 6.68 10.81
N SER A 16 -17.67 7.59 10.07
CA SER A 16 -18.36 8.71 10.70
C SER A 16 -19.42 8.07 11.61
N ASP A 17 -19.49 8.52 12.83
CA ASP A 17 -20.22 7.92 13.96
C ASP A 17 -21.72 7.64 13.76
N GLU A 18 -22.27 7.83 12.56
CA GLU A 18 -23.71 7.79 12.28
C GLU A 18 -24.15 6.69 11.29
N GLU A 19 -23.24 5.99 10.60
CA GLU A 19 -23.60 4.88 9.70
C GLU A 19 -22.66 3.67 9.89
N ASP A 20 -22.60 3.17 11.10
CA ASP A 20 -21.86 1.97 11.45
C ASP A 20 -22.62 0.70 11.01
N ILE A 21 -22.67 0.47 9.70
CA ILE A 21 -22.99 -0.87 9.23
C ILE A 21 -21.71 -1.68 9.38
N SER A 22 -21.54 -2.25 10.57
CA SER A 22 -20.42 -3.12 10.90
C SER A 22 -20.26 -4.17 9.78
N VAL A 23 -19.03 -4.40 9.35
CA VAL A 23 -18.72 -5.51 8.42
C VAL A 23 -19.21 -6.84 8.99
N TYR A 24 -19.38 -6.93 10.28
CA TYR A 24 -19.85 -8.09 11.03
C TYR A 24 -21.33 -8.36 10.79
N ASP A 25 -22.13 -7.34 10.54
CA ASP A 25 -23.55 -7.48 10.18
C ASP A 25 -23.74 -8.01 8.74
N LYS A 26 -22.67 -8.01 7.95
CA LYS A 26 -22.64 -8.51 6.57
C LYS A 26 -22.14 -9.96 6.44
N THR A 27 -21.92 -10.66 7.54
CA THR A 27 -21.41 -12.05 7.49
C THR A 27 -22.29 -12.97 6.67
N GLU A 28 -23.62 -12.92 6.85
CA GLU A 28 -24.56 -13.72 6.06
C GLU A 28 -24.50 -13.37 4.56
N PHE A 29 -24.29 -12.11 4.22
CA PHE A 29 -24.10 -11.68 2.85
C PHE A 29 -22.85 -12.31 2.25
N PHE A 30 -21.70 -12.25 2.96
CA PHE A 30 -20.46 -12.85 2.49
C PHE A 30 -20.58 -14.38 2.41
N ASP A 31 -21.17 -15.03 3.41
CA ASP A 31 -21.40 -16.47 3.39
C ASP A 31 -22.18 -16.87 2.13
N LYS A 32 -23.25 -16.17 1.78
CA LYS A 32 -24.02 -16.42 0.54
C LYS A 32 -23.22 -16.16 -0.74
N VAL A 33 -22.42 -15.08 -0.78
CA VAL A 33 -21.60 -14.72 -1.95
C VAL A 33 -20.54 -15.79 -2.23
N PHE A 34 -19.96 -16.36 -1.18
CA PHE A 34 -18.84 -17.31 -1.29
C PHE A 34 -19.27 -18.79 -1.22
N GLU A 35 -20.52 -19.10 -0.94
CA GLU A 35 -21.04 -20.47 -0.80
C GLU A 35 -20.75 -21.37 -2.01
N ASN A 36 -20.85 -20.81 -3.22
CA ASN A 36 -20.75 -21.56 -4.48
C ASN A 36 -19.61 -21.08 -5.39
N ASN A 37 -18.60 -20.42 -4.84
CA ASN A 37 -17.46 -19.98 -5.65
C ASN A 37 -16.13 -20.20 -4.91
N ASN A 38 -15.05 -20.31 -5.67
CA ASN A 38 -13.70 -20.53 -5.15
C ASN A 38 -12.93 -19.23 -4.86
N ALA A 39 -13.59 -18.07 -4.95
CA ALA A 39 -12.95 -16.80 -4.67
C ALA A 39 -12.63 -16.65 -3.17
N ARG A 40 -11.61 -15.87 -2.88
CA ARG A 40 -11.20 -15.56 -1.50
C ARG A 40 -11.62 -14.16 -1.12
N LEU A 41 -12.00 -13.98 0.14
CA LEU A 41 -12.29 -12.67 0.74
C LEU A 41 -11.09 -12.18 1.51
N GLY A 42 -10.54 -11.03 1.12
CA GLY A 42 -9.55 -10.29 1.89
C GLY A 42 -10.13 -8.96 2.38
N PHE A 43 -9.59 -8.46 3.48
CA PHE A 43 -9.92 -7.13 3.98
C PHE A 43 -8.70 -6.23 3.88
N HIS A 44 -8.91 -4.97 3.52
CA HIS A 44 -7.91 -3.91 3.60
C HIS A 44 -8.31 -2.92 4.69
N TYR A 45 -7.37 -2.59 5.56
CA TYR A 45 -7.50 -1.54 6.56
C TYR A 45 -6.35 -0.55 6.41
N THR A 46 -6.67 0.68 6.04
CA THR A 46 -5.68 1.76 5.94
C THR A 46 -5.43 2.32 7.33
N VAL A 47 -4.18 2.26 7.77
CA VAL A 47 -3.80 2.73 9.09
C VAL A 47 -3.24 4.14 8.98
N SER A 48 -4.05 5.10 9.39
CA SER A 48 -3.72 6.52 9.56
C SER A 48 -3.73 6.88 11.04
N LYS A 49 -3.36 8.11 11.38
CA LYS A 49 -3.44 8.61 12.75
C LYS A 49 -4.88 8.56 13.31
N ASP A 50 -5.86 8.85 12.46
CA ASP A 50 -7.28 8.87 12.86
C ASP A 50 -7.82 7.45 13.09
N SER A 51 -7.38 6.47 12.30
CA SER A 51 -7.83 5.08 12.42
C SER A 51 -7.00 4.24 13.40
N PHE A 52 -5.86 4.75 13.86
CA PHE A 52 -4.90 4.01 14.69
C PHE A 52 -5.48 3.54 16.02
N SER A 53 -6.29 4.36 16.70
CA SER A 53 -6.87 4.03 18.00
C SER A 53 -7.78 2.80 17.96
N ARG A 54 -8.36 2.49 16.80
CA ARG A 54 -9.26 1.33 16.59
C ARG A 54 -8.60 0.13 15.92
N LEU A 55 -7.31 0.26 15.56
CA LEU A 55 -6.60 -0.75 14.78
C LEU A 55 -6.70 -2.15 15.40
N GLU A 56 -6.35 -2.28 16.67
CA GLU A 56 -6.34 -3.57 17.38
C GLU A 56 -7.73 -4.19 17.44
N GLN A 57 -8.74 -3.39 17.77
CA GLN A 57 -10.13 -3.82 17.79
C GLN A 57 -10.57 -4.32 16.43
N VAL A 58 -10.44 -3.50 15.38
CA VAL A 58 -10.88 -3.83 14.00
C VAL A 58 -10.19 -5.09 13.49
N VAL A 59 -8.88 -5.23 13.70
CA VAL A 59 -8.14 -6.41 13.26
C VAL A 59 -8.62 -7.66 13.98
N ASN A 60 -8.71 -7.61 15.31
CA ASN A 60 -9.10 -8.76 16.12
C ASN A 60 -10.54 -9.19 15.82
N GLU A 61 -11.49 -8.26 15.80
CA GLU A 61 -12.89 -8.55 15.49
C GLU A 61 -13.05 -9.14 14.09
N THR A 62 -12.35 -8.58 13.09
CA THR A 62 -12.42 -9.12 11.71
C THR A 62 -11.84 -10.54 11.64
N VAL A 63 -10.68 -10.77 12.25
CA VAL A 63 -10.06 -12.10 12.24
C VAL A 63 -10.95 -13.09 12.99
N GLU A 64 -11.40 -12.77 14.21
CA GLU A 64 -12.27 -13.66 14.99
C GLU A 64 -13.57 -14.00 14.24
N THR A 65 -14.17 -13.02 13.57
CA THR A 65 -15.40 -13.20 12.83
C THR A 65 -15.23 -14.14 11.62
N PHE A 66 -14.10 -14.02 10.91
CA PHE A 66 -13.94 -14.68 9.62
C PHE A 66 -12.95 -15.85 9.58
N LYS A 67 -12.08 -16.03 10.58
CA LYS A 67 -10.99 -17.02 10.53
C LYS A 67 -11.44 -18.48 10.36
N SER A 68 -12.66 -18.83 10.76
CA SER A 68 -13.22 -20.17 10.57
C SER A 68 -13.81 -20.41 9.17
N ARG A 69 -13.95 -19.38 8.35
CA ARG A 69 -14.53 -19.45 7.01
C ARG A 69 -13.49 -19.81 5.97
N CYS A 70 -13.75 -20.85 5.20
CA CYS A 70 -12.79 -21.36 4.20
C CYS A 70 -12.45 -20.36 3.11
N TYR A 71 -13.34 -19.41 2.82
CA TYR A 71 -13.12 -18.36 1.84
C TYR A 71 -12.32 -17.15 2.40
N PHE A 72 -12.13 -17.05 3.71
CA PHE A 72 -11.37 -15.95 4.29
C PHE A 72 -9.87 -16.08 3.97
N ASP A 73 -9.30 -15.03 3.39
CA ASP A 73 -7.86 -14.95 3.13
C ASP A 73 -7.14 -14.29 4.31
N ARG A 74 -7.26 -12.98 4.43
CA ARG A 74 -6.56 -12.21 5.46
C ARG A 74 -7.04 -10.77 5.59
N VAL A 75 -6.62 -10.09 6.65
CA VAL A 75 -6.64 -8.63 6.80
C VAL A 75 -5.28 -8.08 6.36
N SER A 76 -5.26 -7.19 5.39
CA SER A 76 -4.04 -6.49 4.96
C SER A 76 -4.05 -5.07 5.54
N LEU A 77 -3.06 -4.77 6.36
CA LEU A 77 -2.85 -3.42 6.87
C LEU A 77 -2.12 -2.60 5.82
N LEU A 78 -2.73 -1.53 5.39
CA LEU A 78 -2.16 -0.60 4.43
C LEU A 78 -1.59 0.59 5.20
N ARG A 79 -0.31 0.90 4.99
CA ARG A 79 0.27 2.12 5.53
C ARG A 79 -0.34 3.31 4.80
N PHE A 80 -0.82 4.28 5.56
CA PHE A 80 -1.31 5.54 5.00
C PHE A 80 -0.23 6.23 4.16
N VAL A 81 -0.64 6.75 3.02
CA VAL A 81 0.20 7.56 2.15
C VAL A 81 -0.52 8.89 1.90
N PRO A 82 0.08 10.03 2.24
CA PRO A 82 -0.56 11.35 2.13
C PRO A 82 -0.71 11.77 0.66
N HIS A 83 -1.82 11.39 0.05
CA HIS A 83 -2.19 11.80 -1.31
C HIS A 83 -3.69 12.12 -1.41
N GLY A 84 -4.09 12.84 -2.46
CA GLY A 84 -5.48 13.27 -2.63
C GLY A 84 -5.90 14.24 -1.53
N LYS A 85 -6.86 13.87 -0.71
CA LYS A 85 -7.32 14.64 0.45
C LYS A 85 -6.46 14.40 1.71
N GLY A 86 -5.58 13.39 1.68
CA GLY A 86 -4.73 13.05 2.81
C GLY A 86 -3.56 14.00 2.97
N THR A 87 -3.25 14.38 4.20
CA THR A 87 -2.18 15.30 4.56
C THR A 87 -1.10 14.58 5.39
N THR A 88 0.09 15.17 5.49
CA THR A 88 1.24 14.53 6.18
C THR A 88 1.05 14.39 7.69
N ASP A 89 0.20 15.20 8.29
CA ASP A 89 -0.17 15.14 9.71
C ASP A 89 -1.08 13.94 10.04
N MET A 90 -1.72 13.35 9.04
CA MET A 90 -2.47 12.10 9.16
C MET A 90 -1.57 10.85 9.15
N ASP A 91 -0.28 10.99 8.81
CA ASP A 91 0.66 9.85 8.83
C ASP A 91 1.09 9.53 10.26
N LEU A 92 1.27 8.24 10.53
CA LEU A 92 1.64 7.71 11.84
C LEU A 92 2.98 8.26 12.34
N SER A 93 3.10 8.44 13.65
CA SER A 93 4.38 8.66 14.32
C SER A 93 5.25 7.40 14.32
N LYS A 94 6.53 7.53 14.69
CA LYS A 94 7.42 6.36 14.83
C LYS A 94 6.96 5.44 15.97
N GLU A 95 6.45 6.00 17.03
CA GLU A 95 5.92 5.31 18.20
C GLU A 95 4.71 4.46 17.84
N GLU A 96 3.76 5.03 17.08
CA GLU A 96 2.60 4.30 16.57
C GLU A 96 3.00 3.17 15.63
N LEU A 97 4.01 3.39 14.77
CA LEU A 97 4.56 2.34 13.92
C LEU A 97 5.18 1.19 14.74
N PHE A 98 5.87 1.49 15.85
CA PHE A 98 6.38 0.44 16.75
C PHE A 98 5.24 -0.32 17.45
N THR A 99 4.15 0.35 17.79
CA THR A 99 2.97 -0.32 18.36
C THR A 99 2.38 -1.32 17.36
N ILE A 100 2.25 -0.94 16.09
CA ILE A 100 1.80 -1.87 15.02
C ILE A 100 2.74 -3.07 14.89
N LYS A 101 4.05 -2.82 14.94
CA LYS A 101 5.03 -3.92 14.93
C LYS A 101 4.79 -4.91 16.07
N ASN A 102 4.61 -4.40 17.28
CA ASN A 102 4.41 -5.24 18.45
C ASN A 102 3.08 -5.98 18.38
N LEU A 103 2.00 -5.32 17.96
CA LEU A 103 0.71 -5.95 17.73
C LEU A 103 0.83 -7.12 16.74
N TYR A 104 1.48 -6.91 15.61
CA TYR A 104 1.71 -7.97 14.63
C TYR A 104 2.55 -9.11 15.19
N LEU A 105 3.69 -8.80 15.86
CA LEU A 105 4.61 -9.83 16.38
C LEU A 105 3.99 -10.66 17.52
N ASN A 106 3.06 -10.08 18.28
CA ASN A 106 2.41 -10.75 19.41
C ASN A 106 1.07 -11.40 19.02
N SER A 107 0.56 -11.17 17.80
CA SER A 107 -0.67 -11.81 17.35
C SER A 107 -0.51 -13.32 17.23
N ASN A 108 -1.51 -14.08 17.66
CA ASN A 108 -1.60 -15.52 17.46
C ASN A 108 -2.06 -15.88 16.03
N ASP A 109 -2.70 -14.96 15.33
CA ASP A 109 -3.29 -15.11 14.00
C ASP A 109 -2.44 -14.40 12.91
N LYS A 110 -1.11 -14.45 13.00
CA LYS A 110 -0.19 -13.78 12.06
C LYS A 110 -0.40 -14.18 10.59
N ASP A 111 -0.79 -15.42 10.35
CA ASP A 111 -1.13 -15.94 9.02
C ASP A 111 -2.39 -15.28 8.43
N LYS A 112 -3.21 -14.67 9.27
CA LYS A 112 -4.43 -13.93 8.91
C LYS A 112 -4.21 -12.41 8.82
N ILE A 113 -3.01 -11.92 9.14
CA ILE A 113 -2.67 -10.51 9.09
C ILE A 113 -1.50 -10.32 8.11
N ARG A 114 -1.60 -9.39 7.18
CA ARG A 114 -0.54 -9.05 6.25
C ARG A 114 -0.08 -7.61 6.44
N LEU A 115 1.24 -7.45 6.54
CA LEU A 115 1.93 -6.18 6.39
C LEU A 115 2.70 -6.23 5.05
N GLY A 116 2.41 -5.31 4.14
CA GLY A 116 3.07 -5.29 2.83
C GLY A 116 4.36 -4.45 2.82
N THR A 117 4.91 -4.25 1.63
CA THR A 117 6.16 -3.50 1.38
C THR A 117 6.30 -2.18 2.15
N PRO A 118 5.28 -1.31 2.27
CA PRO A 118 5.42 -0.05 2.99
C PRO A 118 5.80 -0.19 4.47
N TRP A 119 5.62 -1.38 5.06
CA TRP A 119 5.96 -1.69 6.44
C TRP A 119 7.37 -2.26 6.64
N ASN A 120 8.13 -2.45 5.57
CA ASN A 120 9.52 -2.97 5.63
C ASN A 120 10.43 -2.12 6.54
N ILE A 121 10.12 -0.83 6.69
CA ILE A 121 10.84 0.06 7.62
C ILE A 121 10.83 -0.44 9.07
N LEU A 122 9.84 -1.26 9.44
CA LEU A 122 9.73 -1.89 10.77
C LEU A 122 10.63 -3.13 10.92
N GLY A 123 11.19 -3.64 9.83
CA GLY A 123 12.00 -4.85 9.83
C GLY A 123 11.21 -6.13 10.08
N ILE A 124 9.96 -6.17 9.64
CA ILE A 124 9.08 -7.34 9.76
C ILE A 124 9.12 -8.17 8.47
N GLU A 125 8.98 -7.49 7.34
CA GLU A 125 9.03 -8.07 6.01
C GLU A 125 10.22 -7.51 5.23
N ASN A 126 10.70 -8.26 4.24
CA ASN A 126 11.84 -7.88 3.42
C ASN A 126 11.53 -7.88 1.92
N THR A 127 10.27 -7.83 1.56
CA THR A 127 9.82 -7.78 0.16
C THR A 127 10.20 -6.43 -0.46
N PRO A 128 10.95 -6.40 -1.56
CA PRO A 128 11.30 -5.14 -2.22
C PRO A 128 10.05 -4.41 -2.74
N CYS A 129 10.18 -3.10 -2.92
CA CYS A 129 9.12 -2.33 -3.55
C CYS A 129 9.03 -2.69 -5.04
N ILE A 130 7.85 -3.10 -5.48
CA ILE A 130 7.56 -3.56 -6.85
C ILE A 130 7.05 -2.45 -7.77
N ILE A 131 7.21 -1.20 -7.36
CA ILE A 131 6.78 -0.02 -8.12
C ILE A 131 7.43 0.00 -9.52
N ALA A 132 6.61 0.23 -10.53
CA ALA A 132 7.03 0.29 -11.94
C ALA A 132 7.66 -1.01 -12.50
N ASP A 133 7.81 -2.05 -11.68
CA ASP A 133 8.38 -3.34 -12.06
C ASP A 133 7.27 -4.39 -12.25
N GLU A 134 6.61 -4.78 -11.16
CA GLU A 134 5.50 -5.75 -11.20
C GLU A 134 4.12 -5.06 -11.14
N ILE A 135 4.08 -3.74 -10.93
CA ILE A 135 2.85 -2.95 -10.85
C ILE A 135 2.83 -1.86 -11.92
N MET A 136 1.71 -1.81 -12.64
CA MET A 136 1.26 -0.69 -13.46
C MET A 136 -0.23 -0.49 -13.22
N ILE A 137 -0.65 0.71 -12.90
CA ILE A 137 -2.04 1.07 -12.64
C ILE A 137 -2.54 1.96 -13.77
N ILE A 138 -3.65 1.60 -14.39
CA ILE A 138 -4.33 2.44 -15.37
C ILE A 138 -5.41 3.25 -14.65
N GLY A 139 -5.28 4.55 -14.69
CA GLY A 139 -6.27 5.47 -14.15
C GLY A 139 -7.52 5.56 -15.03
N PHE A 140 -8.56 6.17 -14.49
CA PHE A 140 -9.82 6.43 -15.25
C PHE A 140 -9.61 7.36 -16.45
N ASP A 141 -8.54 8.16 -16.42
CA ASP A 141 -8.06 9.04 -17.50
C ASP A 141 -7.31 8.27 -18.62
N GLY A 142 -7.05 6.97 -18.40
CA GLY A 142 -6.30 6.11 -19.30
C GLY A 142 -4.78 6.21 -19.14
N ILE A 143 -4.29 7.06 -18.24
CA ILE A 143 -2.85 7.20 -17.97
C ILE A 143 -2.34 6.01 -17.14
N ALA A 144 -1.17 5.51 -17.48
CA ALA A 144 -0.49 4.49 -16.71
C ALA A 144 0.38 5.12 -15.61
N TYR A 145 0.18 4.64 -14.39
CA TYR A 145 0.90 5.07 -13.19
C TYR A 145 1.72 3.91 -12.61
N PRO A 146 2.90 4.17 -12.08
CA PRO A 146 3.79 3.12 -11.58
C PRO A 146 3.35 2.52 -10.24
N CYS A 147 2.49 3.22 -9.49
CA CYS A 147 1.94 2.78 -8.22
C CYS A 147 0.72 3.62 -7.85
N ASP A 148 -0.22 3.05 -7.10
CA ASP A 148 -1.40 3.77 -6.61
C ASP A 148 -1.04 4.97 -5.73
N SER A 149 0.00 4.85 -4.91
CA SER A 149 0.47 5.93 -4.03
C SER A 149 0.91 7.20 -4.76
N ILE A 150 1.30 7.11 -6.02
CA ILE A 150 1.79 8.25 -6.82
C ILE A 150 1.00 8.44 -8.11
N LYS A 151 -0.18 7.85 -8.22
CA LYS A 151 -1.01 7.92 -9.45
C LYS A 151 -1.36 9.34 -9.87
N TYR A 152 -1.45 10.28 -8.93
CA TYR A 152 -1.74 11.68 -9.25
C TYR A 152 -0.48 12.56 -9.35
N PHE A 153 0.71 11.96 -9.30
CA PHE A 153 1.98 12.69 -9.28
C PHE A 153 2.55 12.88 -10.70
N THR A 154 1.71 13.39 -11.62
CA THR A 154 2.04 13.57 -13.05
C THR A 154 3.14 14.59 -13.30
N LYS A 155 3.44 15.45 -12.33
CA LYS A 155 4.51 16.44 -12.40
C LYS A 155 5.91 15.83 -12.60
N LEU A 156 6.13 14.58 -12.17
CA LEU A 156 7.41 13.87 -12.34
C LEU A 156 7.55 13.14 -13.67
N GLY A 157 6.44 12.91 -14.35
CA GLY A 157 6.41 12.22 -15.63
C GLY A 157 5.09 11.52 -15.86
N ILE A 158 4.88 11.11 -17.09
CA ILE A 158 3.79 10.25 -17.53
C ILE A 158 4.37 9.13 -18.40
N SER A 159 3.77 7.97 -18.33
CA SER A 159 4.23 6.80 -19.09
C SER A 159 3.52 6.61 -20.43
N GLY A 160 2.42 7.33 -20.65
CA GLY A 160 1.55 7.21 -21.81
C GLY A 160 0.09 6.96 -21.41
N ASN A 161 -0.77 6.83 -22.42
CA ASN A 161 -2.20 6.62 -22.27
C ASN A 161 -2.62 5.36 -23.05
N ILE A 162 -3.42 4.49 -22.41
CA ILE A 162 -3.88 3.22 -23.01
C ILE A 162 -4.69 3.40 -24.30
N ARG A 163 -5.20 4.61 -24.56
CA ARG A 163 -5.90 4.93 -25.82
C ARG A 163 -4.95 5.15 -27.00
N GLU A 164 -3.67 5.39 -26.72
CA GLU A 164 -2.65 5.77 -27.72
C GLU A 164 -1.44 4.82 -27.70
N ASN A 165 -1.20 4.17 -26.55
CA ASN A 165 -0.01 3.36 -26.32
C ASN A 165 -0.40 1.95 -25.90
N SER A 166 0.36 0.96 -26.32
CA SER A 166 0.28 -0.40 -25.79
C SER A 166 0.80 -0.46 -24.33
N LEU A 167 0.36 -1.48 -23.59
CA LEU A 167 0.86 -1.72 -22.22
C LEU A 167 2.39 -1.85 -22.19
N MET A 168 2.98 -2.46 -23.22
CA MET A 168 4.43 -2.66 -23.31
C MET A 168 5.18 -1.34 -23.55
N GLU A 169 4.65 -0.45 -24.37
CA GLU A 169 5.23 0.89 -24.58
C GLU A 169 5.19 1.70 -23.29
N MET A 170 4.05 1.68 -22.59
CA MET A 170 3.92 2.36 -21.30
C MET A 170 4.86 1.79 -20.24
N TYR A 171 4.99 0.46 -20.16
CA TYR A 171 5.90 -0.23 -19.26
C TYR A 171 7.37 0.12 -19.54
N ASN A 172 7.75 0.24 -20.79
CA ASN A 172 9.10 0.60 -21.24
C ASN A 172 9.33 2.11 -21.36
N SER A 173 8.37 2.94 -20.98
CA SER A 173 8.53 4.39 -21.01
C SER A 173 9.75 4.84 -20.18
N GLU A 174 10.29 6.00 -20.53
CA GLU A 174 11.41 6.60 -19.81
C GLU A 174 11.08 6.80 -18.32
N TYR A 175 9.85 7.19 -18.00
CA TYR A 175 9.40 7.40 -16.63
C TYR A 175 9.49 6.13 -15.79
N PHE A 176 8.92 5.01 -16.28
CA PHE A 176 8.98 3.73 -15.58
C PHE A 176 10.40 3.19 -15.50
N SER A 177 11.17 3.30 -16.58
CA SER A 177 12.56 2.86 -16.64
C SER A 177 13.45 3.61 -15.65
N ASN A 178 13.25 4.91 -15.51
CA ASN A 178 13.96 5.72 -14.53
C ASN A 178 13.60 5.33 -13.09
N ILE A 179 12.34 5.04 -12.78
CA ILE A 179 11.94 4.59 -11.43
C ILE A 179 12.64 3.27 -11.10
N ARG A 180 12.60 2.28 -12.00
CA ARG A 180 13.29 1.00 -11.80
C ARG A 180 14.78 1.18 -11.54
N LYS A 181 15.45 1.94 -12.41
CA LYS A 181 16.87 2.23 -12.29
C LYS A 181 17.22 2.90 -10.96
N PHE A 182 16.52 3.95 -10.59
CA PHE A 182 16.81 4.70 -9.38
C PHE A 182 16.44 3.92 -8.12
N ASN A 183 15.49 2.99 -8.19
CA ASN A 183 15.17 2.11 -7.07
C ASN A 183 16.30 1.09 -6.81
N ILE A 184 16.98 0.62 -7.84
CA ILE A 184 18.15 -0.27 -7.71
C ILE A 184 19.35 0.52 -7.19
N ASP A 185 19.63 1.67 -7.80
CA ASP A 185 20.83 2.50 -7.53
C ASP A 185 20.58 3.53 -6.42
N ASN A 186 19.80 3.20 -5.39
CA ASN A 186 19.48 4.17 -4.35
C ASN A 186 20.51 4.19 -3.21
N SER A 187 20.61 5.33 -2.52
CA SER A 187 21.55 5.53 -1.42
C SER A 187 21.33 4.63 -0.19
N CYS A 188 20.16 3.99 -0.10
CA CYS A 188 19.87 3.06 0.97
C CYS A 188 20.57 1.71 0.79
N SER A 189 21.06 1.37 -0.40
CA SER A 189 21.75 0.10 -0.68
C SER A 189 22.97 -0.12 0.21
N ALA A 190 23.65 0.96 0.62
CA ALA A 190 24.78 0.92 1.55
C ALA A 190 24.37 0.90 3.04
N CYS A 191 23.10 0.89 3.35
CA CYS A 191 22.62 0.87 4.73
C CYS A 191 22.62 -0.56 5.30
N GLU A 192 23.12 -0.74 6.52
CA GLU A 192 23.12 -2.03 7.23
C GLU A 192 21.72 -2.69 7.35
N ARG A 193 20.65 -1.88 7.39
CA ARG A 193 19.26 -2.35 7.46
C ARG A 193 18.65 -2.64 6.09
N TYR A 194 19.38 -2.44 5.00
CA TYR A 194 18.83 -2.59 3.66
C TYR A 194 18.33 -4.01 3.36
N SER A 195 19.01 -5.02 3.91
CA SER A 195 18.61 -6.43 3.74
C SER A 195 17.17 -6.71 4.18
N ILE A 196 16.67 -5.94 5.15
CA ILE A 196 15.31 -6.08 5.69
C ILE A 196 14.39 -4.97 5.16
N CYS A 197 14.80 -3.71 5.31
CA CYS A 197 14.00 -2.54 4.99
C CYS A 197 13.75 -2.36 3.49
N LYS A 198 14.68 -2.81 2.63
CA LYS A 198 14.60 -2.66 1.16
C LYS A 198 14.28 -1.23 0.71
N SER A 199 14.77 -0.22 1.45
CA SER A 199 14.57 1.20 1.16
C SER A 199 13.18 1.78 1.52
N GLY A 200 12.28 1.00 2.08
CA GLY A 200 10.94 1.48 2.44
C GLY A 200 10.01 1.69 1.24
N CYS A 201 9.07 2.63 1.36
CA CYS A 201 8.09 2.93 0.33
C CYS A 201 8.56 4.07 -0.59
N ILE A 202 8.71 3.78 -1.87
CA ILE A 202 9.11 4.77 -2.90
C ILE A 202 8.07 5.90 -3.00
N GLY A 203 6.78 5.58 -2.94
CA GLY A 203 5.70 6.57 -2.96
C GLY A 203 5.82 7.57 -1.80
N GLN A 204 6.05 7.08 -0.58
CA GLN A 204 6.28 7.93 0.60
C GLN A 204 7.50 8.85 0.41
N LYS A 205 8.58 8.33 -0.12
CA LYS A 205 9.79 9.13 -0.40
C LYS A 205 9.52 10.24 -1.41
N ILE A 206 8.82 9.93 -2.50
CA ILE A 206 8.47 10.88 -3.54
C ILE A 206 7.60 11.99 -2.93
N ILE A 207 6.52 11.64 -2.26
CA ILE A 207 5.56 12.59 -1.70
C ILE A 207 6.23 13.51 -0.67
N ALA A 208 7.04 12.94 0.22
CA ALA A 208 7.68 13.71 1.29
C ALA A 208 8.82 14.62 0.82
N ASN A 209 9.47 14.31 -0.30
CA ASN A 209 10.70 15.01 -0.73
C ASN A 209 10.54 15.74 -2.07
N TYR A 210 9.35 15.71 -2.65
CA TYR A 210 9.11 16.43 -3.88
C TYR A 210 9.19 17.95 -3.66
N THR A 211 9.99 18.60 -4.49
CA THR A 211 9.97 20.04 -4.69
C THR A 211 9.96 20.32 -6.18
N GLU A 212 9.16 21.26 -6.63
CA GLU A 212 9.04 21.58 -8.04
C GLU A 212 10.39 22.01 -8.62
N SER A 213 10.71 21.52 -9.80
CA SER A 213 11.93 21.81 -10.55
C SER A 213 11.70 21.52 -12.03
N ASP A 214 12.38 22.28 -12.89
CA ASP A 214 12.31 22.10 -14.36
C ASP A 214 12.89 20.75 -14.80
N ASN A 215 13.82 20.18 -14.05
CA ASN A 215 14.41 18.89 -14.35
C ASN A 215 13.69 17.74 -13.60
N LYS A 216 12.68 17.18 -14.24
CA LYS A 216 11.85 16.10 -13.69
C LYS A 216 12.66 14.85 -13.34
N VAL A 217 13.63 14.45 -14.19
CA VAL A 217 14.44 13.25 -13.99
C VAL A 217 15.34 13.38 -12.76
N LEU A 218 16.02 14.52 -12.60
CA LEU A 218 16.84 14.77 -11.41
C LEU A 218 16.01 14.87 -10.14
N THR A 219 14.82 15.47 -10.23
CA THR A 219 13.89 15.53 -9.11
C THR A 219 13.42 14.15 -8.69
N LEU A 220 13.01 13.31 -9.64
CA LEU A 220 12.61 11.92 -9.39
C LEU A 220 13.76 11.13 -8.73
N LYS A 221 14.97 11.21 -9.30
CA LYS A 221 16.16 10.55 -8.74
C LYS A 221 16.43 10.99 -7.30
N ARG A 222 16.37 12.29 -7.02
CA ARG A 222 16.57 12.84 -5.66
C ARG A 222 15.53 12.29 -4.70
N CYS A 223 14.25 12.28 -5.07
CA CYS A 223 13.18 11.77 -4.23
C CYS A 223 13.37 10.27 -3.91
N ILE A 224 13.66 9.45 -4.91
CA ILE A 224 13.88 8.00 -4.73
C ILE A 224 15.12 7.72 -3.87
N ASN A 225 16.18 8.54 -4.01
CA ASN A 225 17.39 8.43 -3.21
C ASN A 225 17.26 9.00 -1.79
N SER A 226 16.18 9.68 -1.46
CA SER A 226 15.93 10.13 -0.09
C SER A 226 15.58 8.95 0.83
N ARG A 227 15.57 9.20 2.12
CA ARG A 227 15.07 8.24 3.10
C ARG A 227 13.55 8.27 3.14
N ASP A 228 12.95 7.13 3.45
CA ASP A 228 11.55 7.10 3.84
C ASP A 228 11.35 8.06 5.03
N PRO A 229 10.31 8.91 5.06
CA PRO A 229 10.10 9.90 6.12
C PRO A 229 10.00 9.28 7.52
N LYS A 230 9.65 8.00 7.59
CA LYS A 230 9.58 7.23 8.84
C LYS A 230 10.75 6.27 9.02
N CYS A 231 11.87 6.49 8.33
CA CYS A 231 13.07 5.68 8.46
C CYS A 231 13.47 5.53 9.94
N MET A 232 13.71 4.29 10.38
CA MET A 232 14.01 3.93 11.78
C MET A 232 15.51 4.04 12.11
N ARG A 233 16.30 4.67 11.25
CA ARG A 233 17.73 4.94 11.46
C ARG A 233 17.93 6.32 12.05
#